data_9262d08afd024b7faac19ec599596e34
#
_entry.id   9262d08afd024b7faac19ec599596e34
#
_cell.length_a   1.000
_cell.length_b   1.000
_cell.length_c   1.000
_cell.angle_alpha   90.00
_cell.angle_beta   90.00
_cell.angle_gamma   90.00
#
_symmetry.space_group_name_H-M   'P 1'
#
loop_
_entity.id
_entity.type
_entity.pdbx_description
1 polymer ?
#
loop_
_entity_poly.entity_id
_entity_poly.type
_entity_poly.pdbx_seq_one_letter_code
_entity_poly.pdbx_strand_id
1 'polypeptide(L)'
;MDLGLSGRRAAVAAASAGLGLAVARALAGEGAEVAICGRDRKRVEAAAAPQGLVPLVADVSTPDGAAGFVREARARLGGLDILVANAGGPPAGNFASFADPQAYARAFDLNCLSTIAMCIEAVPAMREQQWGRVLAITSIAVRQPIANLILSNTARAGLTGFLKTLATEVAPDGVTVNSIQPGFHETDRIRELHGGDASGLARAVPTGTLGRPEDFGAAGAFLCSDRARYITGTSLLVDGGSYAGLM
;
A
#
# COMPACT_ATOMS: atom_id res chain seq x y z
N MET A 1 -20.07 -4.07 -11.91
CA MET A 1 -20.30 -4.83 -10.64
C MET A 1 -20.32 -3.80 -9.52
N ASP A 2 -21.35 -3.77 -8.70
CA ASP A 2 -21.35 -2.92 -7.53
C ASP A 2 -20.38 -3.51 -6.47
N LEU A 3 -19.39 -2.73 -6.06
CA LEU A 3 -18.38 -3.11 -5.08
C LEU A 3 -18.80 -2.82 -3.63
N GLY A 4 -19.90 -2.10 -3.40
CA GLY A 4 -20.38 -1.72 -2.07
C GLY A 4 -19.45 -0.74 -1.35
N LEU A 5 -18.78 0.13 -2.11
CA LEU A 5 -17.82 1.11 -1.58
C LEU A 5 -18.40 2.52 -1.43
N SER A 6 -19.60 2.76 -1.96
CA SER A 6 -20.26 4.07 -1.85
C SER A 6 -20.47 4.46 -0.37
N GLY A 7 -20.02 5.67 0.00
CA GLY A 7 -20.09 6.19 1.36
C GLY A 7 -19.11 5.56 2.36
N ARG A 8 -18.24 4.65 1.94
CA ARG A 8 -17.15 4.13 2.78
C ARG A 8 -16.03 5.16 2.91
N ARG A 9 -15.38 5.19 4.05
CA ARG A 9 -14.32 6.15 4.42
C ARG A 9 -12.97 5.47 4.36
N ALA A 10 -12.08 5.96 3.50
CA ALA A 10 -10.79 5.34 3.24
C ALA A 10 -9.63 6.28 3.55
N ALA A 11 -8.59 5.77 4.22
CA ALA A 11 -7.30 6.44 4.37
C ALA A 11 -6.25 5.72 3.54
N VAL A 12 -5.60 6.43 2.61
CA VAL A 12 -4.56 5.89 1.73
C VAL A 12 -3.25 6.60 1.99
N ALA A 13 -2.29 5.89 2.58
CA ALA A 13 -1.00 6.44 2.97
C ALA A 13 -0.05 6.64 1.78
N ALA A 14 0.82 7.67 1.85
CA ALA A 14 1.83 8.00 0.84
C ALA A 14 1.26 8.00 -0.60
N ALA A 15 0.09 8.62 -0.80
CA ALA A 15 -0.70 8.54 -2.02
C ALA A 15 -0.69 9.84 -2.84
N SER A 16 0.35 10.67 -2.74
CA SER A 16 0.51 11.84 -3.61
C SER A 16 0.96 11.50 -5.04
N ALA A 17 1.26 10.23 -5.32
CA ALA A 17 1.62 9.72 -6.66
C ALA A 17 1.60 8.18 -6.69
N GLY A 18 1.85 7.60 -7.88
CA GLY A 18 2.10 6.18 -8.08
C GLY A 18 0.94 5.27 -7.69
N LEU A 19 1.26 4.07 -7.20
CA LEU A 19 0.27 3.01 -6.93
C LEU A 19 -0.69 3.35 -5.80
N GLY A 20 -0.22 4.05 -4.75
CA GLY A 20 -1.09 4.53 -3.67
C GLY A 20 -2.17 5.48 -4.19
N LEU A 21 -1.79 6.44 -5.05
CA LEU A 21 -2.74 7.35 -5.68
C LEU A 21 -3.71 6.63 -6.62
N ALA A 22 -3.23 5.62 -7.34
CA ALA A 22 -4.09 4.81 -8.21
C ALA A 22 -5.17 4.06 -7.42
N VAL A 23 -4.82 3.47 -6.27
CA VAL A 23 -5.79 2.84 -5.37
C VAL A 23 -6.77 3.88 -4.80
N ALA A 24 -6.27 5.05 -4.36
CA ALA A 24 -7.13 6.13 -3.84
C ALA A 24 -8.16 6.58 -4.88
N ARG A 25 -7.72 6.75 -6.13
CA ARG A 25 -8.59 7.13 -7.26
C ARG A 25 -9.63 6.06 -7.58
N ALA A 26 -9.24 4.79 -7.55
CA ALA A 26 -10.16 3.69 -7.79
C ALA A 26 -11.23 3.60 -6.69
N LEU A 27 -10.86 3.76 -5.43
CA LEU A 27 -11.81 3.81 -4.31
C LEU A 27 -12.79 4.99 -4.44
N ALA A 28 -12.28 6.19 -4.76
CA ALA A 28 -13.12 7.36 -4.97
C ALA A 28 -14.05 7.21 -6.19
N GLY A 29 -13.58 6.59 -7.26
CA GLY A 29 -14.39 6.26 -8.44
C GLY A 29 -15.56 5.32 -8.14
N GLU A 30 -15.46 4.51 -7.10
CA GLU A 30 -16.52 3.64 -6.59
C GLU A 30 -17.37 4.31 -5.49
N GLY A 31 -17.19 5.62 -5.27
CA GLY A 31 -18.01 6.42 -4.36
C GLY A 31 -17.54 6.43 -2.90
N ALA A 32 -16.32 6.00 -2.60
CA ALA A 32 -15.75 6.14 -1.27
C ALA A 32 -15.27 7.57 -1.01
N GLU A 33 -15.36 8.02 0.24
CA GLU A 33 -14.71 9.25 0.73
C GLU A 33 -13.25 8.92 1.10
N VAL A 34 -12.29 9.55 0.43
CA VAL A 34 -10.90 9.14 0.52
C VAL A 34 -10.00 10.26 1.02
N ALA A 35 -9.28 10.03 2.12
CA ALA A 35 -8.16 10.86 2.54
C ALA A 35 -6.84 10.27 2.04
N ILE A 36 -5.97 11.13 1.53
CA ILE A 36 -4.61 10.77 1.09
C ILE A 36 -3.56 11.58 1.82
N CYS A 37 -2.35 11.05 1.96
CA CYS A 37 -1.26 11.85 2.49
C CYS A 37 0.01 11.85 1.64
N GLY A 38 0.81 12.88 1.89
CA GLY A 38 2.15 13.07 1.36
C GLY A 38 2.90 14.11 2.20
N ARG A 39 4.22 14.15 2.08
CA ARG A 39 5.08 15.08 2.81
C ARG A 39 5.04 16.50 2.25
N ASP A 40 4.87 16.61 0.95
CA ASP A 40 4.80 17.90 0.25
C ASP A 40 3.34 18.32 0.08
N ARG A 41 2.98 19.45 0.70
CA ARG A 41 1.64 20.01 0.69
C ARG A 41 1.11 20.25 -0.73
N LYS A 42 1.91 20.93 -1.57
CA LYS A 42 1.47 21.27 -2.93
C LYS A 42 1.21 20.03 -3.78
N ARG A 43 2.09 19.02 -3.63
CA ARG A 43 1.97 17.77 -4.36
C ARG A 43 0.75 16.96 -3.94
N VAL A 44 0.45 16.86 -2.64
CA VAL A 44 -0.72 16.12 -2.16
C VAL A 44 -2.02 16.83 -2.50
N GLU A 45 -2.07 18.17 -2.40
CA GLU A 45 -3.22 18.97 -2.81
C GLU A 45 -3.51 18.85 -4.31
N ALA A 46 -2.47 18.93 -5.15
CA ALA A 46 -2.60 18.74 -6.60
C ALA A 46 -3.07 17.32 -6.98
N ALA A 47 -2.62 16.30 -6.23
CA ALA A 47 -3.06 14.92 -6.45
C ALA A 47 -4.51 14.68 -6.05
N ALA A 48 -4.98 15.38 -5.01
CA ALA A 48 -6.33 15.25 -4.45
C ALA A 48 -7.41 15.95 -5.28
N ALA A 49 -7.08 17.14 -5.82
CA ALA A 49 -8.05 18.05 -6.44
C ALA A 49 -8.91 17.42 -7.57
N PRO A 50 -8.38 16.60 -8.51
CA PRO A 50 -9.18 16.10 -9.64
C PRO A 50 -10.37 15.21 -9.24
N GLN A 51 -10.34 14.61 -8.06
CA GLN A 51 -11.38 13.66 -7.59
C GLN A 51 -11.95 14.03 -6.23
N GLY A 52 -11.67 15.24 -5.73
CA GLY A 52 -12.20 15.71 -4.45
C GLY A 52 -11.71 14.91 -3.25
N LEU A 53 -10.50 14.33 -3.33
CA LEU A 53 -9.92 13.60 -2.21
C LEU A 53 -9.54 14.59 -1.08
N VAL A 54 -9.49 14.12 0.15
CA VAL A 54 -9.06 14.92 1.31
C VAL A 54 -7.54 14.90 1.43
N PRO A 55 -6.80 15.99 1.14
CA PRO A 55 -5.35 16.01 1.25
C PRO A 55 -4.91 16.24 2.69
N LEU A 56 -3.97 15.42 3.18
CA LEU A 56 -3.33 15.55 4.47
C LEU A 56 -1.82 15.63 4.31
N VAL A 57 -1.15 16.45 5.13
CA VAL A 57 0.31 16.52 5.14
C VAL A 57 0.82 15.63 6.26
N ALA A 58 1.44 14.51 5.91
CA ALA A 58 2.01 13.59 6.89
C ALA A 58 3.25 12.90 6.35
N ASP A 59 4.20 12.60 7.23
CA ASP A 59 5.35 11.76 6.94
C ASP A 59 5.16 10.38 7.55
N VAL A 60 4.81 9.42 6.72
CA VAL A 60 4.61 8.03 7.13
C VAL A 60 5.90 7.20 7.12
N SER A 61 7.06 7.83 7.06
CA SER A 61 8.35 7.15 7.17
C SER A 61 8.68 6.73 8.61
N THR A 62 7.94 7.24 9.59
CA THR A 62 8.05 6.89 10.99
C THR A 62 6.73 6.32 11.53
N PRO A 63 6.77 5.44 12.53
CA PRO A 63 5.56 4.91 13.16
C PRO A 63 4.62 6.00 13.71
N ASP A 64 5.18 7.02 14.36
CA ASP A 64 4.39 8.13 14.94
C ASP A 64 3.68 8.95 13.86
N GLY A 65 4.38 9.28 12.78
CA GLY A 65 3.80 10.02 11.66
C GLY A 65 2.72 9.19 10.94
N ALA A 66 2.93 7.88 10.81
CA ALA A 66 1.97 6.95 10.23
C ALA A 66 0.69 6.82 11.09
N ALA A 67 0.84 6.69 12.42
CA ALA A 67 -0.28 6.71 13.36
C ALA A 67 -1.02 8.05 13.33
N GLY A 68 -0.28 9.17 13.31
CA GLY A 68 -0.84 10.52 13.21
C GLY A 68 -1.70 10.72 11.96
N PHE A 69 -1.24 10.21 10.81
CA PHE A 69 -2.02 10.23 9.58
C PHE A 69 -3.38 9.54 9.73
N VAL A 70 -3.43 8.35 10.32
CA VAL A 70 -4.68 7.59 10.50
C VAL A 70 -5.63 8.33 11.44
N ARG A 71 -5.13 8.88 12.55
CA ARG A 71 -5.96 9.68 13.48
C ARG A 71 -6.56 10.90 12.79
N GLU A 72 -5.76 11.63 12.02
CA GLU A 72 -6.24 12.83 11.30
C GLU A 72 -7.24 12.45 10.21
N ALA A 73 -6.97 11.42 9.41
CA ALA A 73 -7.88 10.93 8.39
C ALA A 73 -9.24 10.53 8.99
N ARG A 74 -9.23 9.76 10.09
CA ARG A 74 -10.45 9.38 10.81
C ARG A 74 -11.24 10.60 11.31
N ALA A 75 -10.57 11.59 11.84
CA ALA A 75 -11.22 12.82 12.31
C ALA A 75 -11.84 13.63 11.16
N ARG A 76 -11.15 13.73 10.02
CA ARG A 76 -11.60 14.49 8.85
C ARG A 76 -12.76 13.80 8.11
N LEU A 77 -12.81 12.49 8.09
CA LEU A 77 -13.83 11.68 7.43
C LEU A 77 -14.99 11.30 8.37
N GLY A 78 -14.91 11.61 9.66
CA GLY A 78 -15.92 11.20 10.65
C GLY A 78 -15.92 9.70 10.94
N GLY A 79 -14.86 8.97 10.61
CA GLY A 79 -14.67 7.54 10.83
C GLY A 79 -13.69 6.93 9.84
N LEU A 80 -13.49 5.61 9.93
CA LEU A 80 -12.56 4.92 9.02
C LEU A 80 -13.03 3.47 8.78
N ASP A 81 -13.27 3.14 7.53
CA ASP A 81 -13.71 1.81 7.10
C ASP A 81 -12.60 1.04 6.38
N ILE A 82 -11.74 1.78 5.65
CA ILE A 82 -10.69 1.21 4.80
C ILE A 82 -9.36 1.88 5.12
N LEU A 83 -8.34 1.06 5.38
CA LEU A 83 -6.95 1.49 5.47
C LEU A 83 -6.14 0.89 4.31
N VAL A 84 -5.57 1.75 3.47
CA VAL A 84 -4.56 1.34 2.50
C VAL A 84 -3.19 1.78 3.01
N ALA A 85 -2.49 0.85 3.63
CA ALA A 85 -1.15 1.08 4.16
C ALA A 85 -0.14 1.02 3.01
N ASN A 86 0.53 2.13 2.78
CA ASN A 86 1.55 2.29 1.76
C ASN A 86 2.65 3.22 2.26
N ALA A 87 3.86 3.02 1.80
CA ALA A 87 5.01 3.86 2.08
C ALA A 87 5.97 3.89 0.89
N GLY A 88 6.86 4.85 0.88
CA GLY A 88 7.97 4.88 -0.08
C GLY A 88 8.89 3.67 0.05
N GLY A 89 9.76 3.46 -0.92
CA GLY A 89 10.82 2.45 -0.83
C GLY A 89 12.07 3.00 -0.13
N PRO A 90 12.80 2.19 0.64
CA PRO A 90 14.11 2.55 1.16
C PRO A 90 15.13 2.68 0.01
N PRO A 91 16.33 3.21 0.28
CA PRO A 91 17.42 3.27 -0.71
C PRO A 91 17.72 1.90 -1.30
N ALA A 92 18.02 1.87 -2.60
CA ALA A 92 18.51 0.68 -3.28
C ALA A 92 19.97 0.40 -2.89
N GLY A 93 20.31 -0.87 -2.79
CA GLY A 93 21.66 -1.33 -2.51
C GLY A 93 21.71 -2.80 -2.10
N ASN A 94 22.91 -3.36 -2.11
CA ASN A 94 23.21 -4.72 -1.69
C ASN A 94 23.80 -4.75 -0.27
N PHE A 95 24.23 -5.91 0.22
CA PHE A 95 24.81 -6.06 1.55
C PHE A 95 26.02 -5.15 1.79
N ALA A 96 26.89 -5.01 0.81
CA ALA A 96 28.08 -4.16 0.94
C ALA A 96 27.75 -2.66 0.99
N SER A 97 26.58 -2.25 0.46
CA SER A 97 26.12 -0.85 0.49
C SER A 97 25.66 -0.40 1.87
N PHE A 98 25.34 -1.32 2.77
CA PHE A 98 24.72 -1.03 4.07
C PHE A 98 25.44 -1.75 5.22
N ALA A 99 26.62 -1.28 5.57
CA ALA A 99 27.40 -1.81 6.68
C ALA A 99 26.87 -1.37 8.08
N ASP A 100 26.05 -0.31 8.12
CA ASP A 100 25.45 0.21 9.35
C ASP A 100 24.08 -0.44 9.60
N PRO A 101 23.87 -1.17 10.73
CA PRO A 101 22.58 -1.73 11.09
C PRO A 101 21.44 -0.71 11.18
N GLN A 102 21.75 0.57 11.42
CA GLN A 102 20.74 1.64 11.46
C GLN A 102 20.04 1.86 10.11
N ALA A 103 20.67 1.49 9.00
CA ALA A 103 20.01 1.52 7.70
C ALA A 103 18.84 0.52 7.64
N TYR A 104 19.02 -0.66 8.24
CA TYR A 104 17.95 -1.67 8.36
C TYR A 104 16.88 -1.21 9.33
N ALA A 105 17.22 -0.64 10.49
CA ALA A 105 16.25 -0.09 11.43
C ALA A 105 15.33 0.94 10.76
N ARG A 106 15.90 1.92 10.03
CA ARG A 106 15.13 2.91 9.28
C ARG A 106 14.25 2.28 8.18
N ALA A 107 14.69 1.20 7.54
CA ALA A 107 13.89 0.49 6.57
C ALA A 107 12.70 -0.27 7.21
N PHE A 108 12.91 -0.81 8.42
CA PHE A 108 11.83 -1.40 9.23
C PHE A 108 10.84 -0.33 9.68
N ASP A 109 11.29 0.83 10.17
CA ASP A 109 10.41 1.95 10.49
C ASP A 109 9.52 2.33 9.31
N LEU A 110 10.13 2.51 8.13
CA LEU A 110 9.45 2.94 6.91
C LEU A 110 8.45 1.90 6.37
N ASN A 111 8.82 0.62 6.28
CA ASN A 111 8.07 -0.38 5.52
C ASN A 111 7.39 -1.47 6.38
N CYS A 112 7.67 -1.52 7.68
CA CYS A 112 7.09 -2.49 8.60
C CYS A 112 6.36 -1.78 9.74
N LEU A 113 7.09 -1.07 10.60
CA LEU A 113 6.54 -0.47 11.81
C LEU A 113 5.52 0.64 11.51
N SER A 114 5.71 1.42 10.43
CA SER A 114 4.72 2.40 9.97
C SER A 114 3.37 1.74 9.65
N THR A 115 3.37 0.60 8.96
CA THR A 115 2.14 -0.15 8.65
C THR A 115 1.52 -0.73 9.92
N ILE A 116 2.33 -1.28 10.83
CA ILE A 116 1.86 -1.77 12.12
C ILE A 116 1.21 -0.65 12.92
N ALA A 117 1.83 0.52 12.98
CA ALA A 117 1.29 1.69 13.68
C ALA A 117 -0.04 2.17 13.08
N MET A 118 -0.16 2.18 11.74
CA MET A 118 -1.43 2.47 11.07
C MET A 118 -2.52 1.46 11.43
N CYS A 119 -2.19 0.16 11.49
CA CYS A 119 -3.13 -0.89 11.89
C CYS A 119 -3.57 -0.75 13.35
N ILE A 120 -2.66 -0.42 14.27
CA ILE A 120 -2.98 -0.18 15.68
C ILE A 120 -4.03 0.92 15.85
N GLU A 121 -3.97 1.97 15.03
CA GLU A 121 -4.92 3.09 15.08
C GLU A 121 -6.25 2.79 14.37
N ALA A 122 -6.23 2.01 13.30
CA ALA A 122 -7.40 1.78 12.46
C ALA A 122 -8.26 0.59 12.92
N VAL A 123 -7.62 -0.53 13.25
CA VAL A 123 -8.28 -1.83 13.44
C VAL A 123 -9.26 -1.86 14.62
N PRO A 124 -8.99 -1.24 15.79
CA PRO A 124 -9.95 -1.28 16.90
C PRO A 124 -11.35 -0.80 16.52
N ALA A 125 -11.46 0.36 15.85
CA ALA A 125 -12.76 0.89 15.41
C ALA A 125 -13.42 0.01 14.33
N MET A 126 -12.61 -0.59 13.42
CA MET A 126 -13.11 -1.54 12.43
C MET A 126 -13.72 -2.79 13.08
N ARG A 127 -13.10 -3.29 14.15
CA ARG A 127 -13.63 -4.42 14.93
C ARG A 127 -14.94 -4.08 15.63
N GLU A 128 -15.02 -2.91 16.27
CA GLU A 128 -16.24 -2.43 16.95
C GLU A 128 -17.43 -2.30 16.00
N GLN A 129 -17.21 -1.82 14.77
CA GLN A 129 -18.26 -1.69 13.75
C GLN A 129 -18.53 -2.98 12.96
N GLN A 130 -17.80 -4.08 13.26
CA GLN A 130 -17.89 -5.38 12.57
C GLN A 130 -17.71 -5.29 11.05
N TRP A 131 -16.93 -4.33 10.62
CA TRP A 131 -16.58 -4.13 9.21
C TRP A 131 -15.25 -3.37 9.09
N GLY A 132 -14.35 -3.87 8.30
CA GLY A 132 -13.09 -3.18 8.00
C GLY A 132 -12.34 -3.82 6.86
N ARG A 133 -11.51 -3.01 6.18
CA ARG A 133 -10.62 -3.47 5.12
C ARG A 133 -9.24 -2.87 5.33
N VAL A 134 -8.25 -3.73 5.52
CA VAL A 134 -6.84 -3.36 5.56
C VAL A 134 -6.17 -3.93 4.31
N LEU A 135 -5.62 -3.06 3.49
CA LEU A 135 -4.85 -3.41 2.31
C LEU A 135 -3.43 -2.84 2.44
N ALA A 136 -2.41 -3.68 2.45
CA ALA A 136 -1.02 -3.22 2.44
C ALA A 136 -0.43 -3.33 1.02
N ILE A 137 0.10 -2.23 0.49
CA ILE A 137 0.88 -2.25 -0.75
C ILE A 137 2.31 -2.67 -0.39
N THR A 138 2.66 -3.90 -0.74
CA THR A 138 3.97 -4.46 -0.43
C THR A 138 4.87 -4.53 -1.68
N SER A 139 5.28 -5.71 -2.10
CA SER A 139 6.11 -5.92 -3.28
C SER A 139 6.17 -7.42 -3.62
N ILE A 140 6.36 -7.76 -4.89
CA ILE A 140 6.77 -9.11 -5.31
C ILE A 140 8.03 -9.59 -4.55
N ALA A 141 8.87 -8.65 -4.11
CA ALA A 141 10.12 -8.92 -3.39
C ALA A 141 9.94 -9.67 -2.06
N VAL A 142 8.72 -9.73 -1.50
CA VAL A 142 8.46 -10.54 -0.30
C VAL A 142 8.42 -12.05 -0.58
N ARG A 143 8.22 -12.43 -1.83
CA ARG A 143 8.23 -13.82 -2.30
C ARG A 143 9.51 -14.18 -3.07
N GLN A 144 9.97 -13.26 -3.89
CA GLN A 144 11.16 -13.39 -4.73
C GLN A 144 12.06 -12.19 -4.51
N PRO A 145 13.11 -12.31 -3.66
CA PRO A 145 14.01 -11.20 -3.37
C PRO A 145 14.58 -10.58 -4.65
N ILE A 146 14.52 -9.26 -4.73
CA ILE A 146 15.06 -8.51 -5.86
C ILE A 146 16.49 -8.08 -5.51
N ALA A 147 17.43 -8.32 -6.43
CA ALA A 147 18.80 -7.86 -6.27
C ALA A 147 18.85 -6.34 -6.03
N ASN A 148 19.81 -5.89 -5.25
CA ASN A 148 19.99 -4.48 -4.88
C ASN A 148 18.81 -3.82 -4.13
N LEU A 149 17.91 -4.60 -3.55
CA LEU A 149 16.82 -4.10 -2.71
C LEU A 149 16.82 -4.77 -1.31
N ILE A 150 18.01 -5.04 -0.74
CA ILE A 150 18.13 -5.83 0.50
C ILE A 150 17.33 -5.23 1.66
N LEU A 151 17.31 -3.92 1.83
CA LEU A 151 16.56 -3.23 2.88
C LEU A 151 15.04 -3.45 2.72
N SER A 152 14.54 -3.30 1.49
CA SER A 152 13.12 -3.51 1.17
C SER A 152 12.71 -4.98 1.31
N ASN A 153 13.52 -5.90 0.78
CA ASN A 153 13.27 -7.34 0.89
C ASN A 153 13.11 -7.76 2.35
N THR A 154 14.03 -7.30 3.21
CA THR A 154 14.06 -7.65 4.64
C THR A 154 12.85 -7.08 5.40
N ALA A 155 12.61 -5.78 5.28
CA ALA A 155 11.54 -5.11 6.03
C ALA A 155 10.14 -5.59 5.61
N ARG A 156 9.90 -5.77 4.31
CA ARG A 156 8.58 -6.19 3.80
C ARG A 156 8.29 -7.67 4.04
N ALA A 157 9.31 -8.52 4.13
CA ALA A 157 9.13 -9.90 4.55
C ALA A 157 8.61 -9.99 5.99
N GLY A 158 9.17 -9.19 6.92
CA GLY A 158 8.68 -9.08 8.29
C GLY A 158 7.23 -8.58 8.37
N LEU A 159 6.89 -7.57 7.59
CA LEU A 159 5.52 -7.07 7.49
C LEU A 159 4.54 -8.17 7.04
N THR A 160 4.94 -9.03 6.10
CA THR A 160 4.06 -10.09 5.58
C THR A 160 3.62 -11.05 6.69
N GLY A 161 4.53 -11.40 7.62
CA GLY A 161 4.21 -12.20 8.80
C GLY A 161 3.19 -11.53 9.71
N PHE A 162 3.38 -10.23 10.02
CA PHE A 162 2.43 -9.45 10.80
C PHE A 162 1.03 -9.43 10.17
N LEU A 163 0.94 -9.10 8.87
CA LEU A 163 -0.35 -9.01 8.16
C LEU A 163 -1.10 -10.35 8.16
N LYS A 164 -0.37 -11.47 8.01
CA LYS A 164 -0.99 -12.81 8.04
C LYS A 164 -1.54 -13.15 9.43
N THR A 165 -0.82 -12.83 10.48
CA THR A 165 -1.26 -13.04 11.86
C THR A 165 -2.48 -12.17 12.17
N LEU A 166 -2.40 -10.87 11.88
CA LEU A 166 -3.50 -9.94 12.09
C LEU A 166 -4.77 -10.38 11.37
N ALA A 167 -4.66 -10.84 10.11
CA ALA A 167 -5.79 -11.33 9.34
C ALA A 167 -6.58 -12.43 10.05
N THR A 168 -5.88 -13.36 10.71
CA THR A 168 -6.51 -14.46 11.45
C THR A 168 -7.20 -13.95 12.72
N GLU A 169 -6.58 -13.00 13.42
CA GLU A 169 -7.10 -12.48 14.68
C GLU A 169 -8.36 -11.64 14.52
N VAL A 170 -8.48 -10.87 13.42
CA VAL A 170 -9.59 -9.91 13.23
C VAL A 170 -10.69 -10.40 12.28
N ALA A 171 -10.50 -11.54 11.64
CA ALA A 171 -11.50 -12.11 10.73
C ALA A 171 -12.86 -12.35 11.38
N PRO A 172 -12.97 -12.83 12.65
CA PRO A 172 -14.25 -12.98 13.33
C PRO A 172 -15.04 -11.68 13.49
N ASP A 173 -14.35 -10.54 13.47
CA ASP A 173 -14.95 -9.21 13.63
C ASP A 173 -15.31 -8.55 12.27
N GLY A 174 -15.35 -9.31 11.17
CA GLY A 174 -15.70 -8.81 9.85
C GLY A 174 -14.62 -7.96 9.18
N VAL A 175 -13.38 -7.96 9.71
CA VAL A 175 -12.24 -7.23 9.17
C VAL A 175 -11.40 -8.14 8.29
N THR A 176 -11.13 -7.71 7.04
CA THR A 176 -10.17 -8.42 6.18
C THR A 176 -8.84 -7.68 6.12
N VAL A 177 -7.75 -8.45 6.12
CA VAL A 177 -6.39 -7.92 6.02
C VAL A 177 -5.68 -8.64 4.88
N ASN A 178 -5.32 -7.90 3.84
CA ASN A 178 -4.67 -8.44 2.65
C ASN A 178 -3.47 -7.60 2.25
N SER A 179 -2.58 -8.16 1.47
CA SER A 179 -1.55 -7.39 0.76
C SER A 179 -1.70 -7.51 -0.74
N ILE A 180 -1.28 -6.46 -1.45
CA ILE A 180 -1.18 -6.45 -2.90
C ILE A 180 0.29 -6.22 -3.27
N GLN A 181 0.81 -7.07 -4.14
CA GLN A 181 2.23 -7.18 -4.45
C GLN A 181 2.49 -6.75 -5.89
N PRO A 182 2.89 -5.49 -6.11
CA PRO A 182 3.22 -5.04 -7.45
C PRO A 182 4.51 -5.68 -7.99
N GLY A 183 4.48 -6.02 -9.27
CA GLY A 183 5.65 -6.14 -10.11
C GLY A 183 6.08 -4.77 -10.66
N PHE A 184 6.56 -4.73 -11.90
CA PHE A 184 6.95 -3.49 -12.57
C PHE A 184 5.72 -2.77 -13.14
N HIS A 185 5.42 -1.58 -12.60
CA HIS A 185 4.35 -0.70 -13.07
C HIS A 185 4.91 0.64 -13.55
N GLU A 186 4.20 1.30 -14.45
CA GLU A 186 4.56 2.63 -15.00
C GLU A 186 4.45 3.72 -13.94
N THR A 187 5.45 3.84 -13.08
CA THR A 187 5.52 4.83 -12.00
C THR A 187 6.84 5.59 -12.04
N ASP A 188 6.86 6.82 -11.48
CA ASP A 188 8.09 7.60 -11.35
C ASP A 188 9.18 6.82 -10.60
N ARG A 189 8.78 6.04 -9.59
CA ARG A 189 9.72 5.22 -8.81
C ARG A 189 10.46 4.19 -9.67
N ILE A 190 9.79 3.56 -10.62
CA ILE A 190 10.42 2.60 -11.53
C ILE A 190 11.37 3.32 -12.49
N ARG A 191 10.99 4.50 -12.99
CA ARG A 191 11.86 5.33 -13.83
C ARG A 191 13.12 5.76 -13.08
N GLU A 192 12.99 6.22 -11.82
CA GLU A 192 14.12 6.59 -10.96
C GLU A 192 15.09 5.42 -10.73
N LEU A 193 14.58 4.23 -10.39
CA LEU A 193 15.38 3.04 -10.12
C LEU A 193 16.17 2.54 -11.35
N HIS A 194 15.69 2.84 -12.55
CA HIS A 194 16.26 2.36 -13.81
C HIS A 194 16.82 3.49 -14.70
N GLY A 195 17.21 4.63 -14.11
CA GLY A 195 17.90 5.72 -14.82
C GLY A 195 17.07 6.40 -15.91
N GLY A 196 15.74 6.36 -15.79
CA GLY A 196 14.80 7.00 -16.73
C GLY A 196 14.31 6.09 -17.88
N ASP A 197 15.01 5.01 -18.19
CA ASP A 197 14.60 4.05 -19.24
C ASP A 197 14.06 2.74 -18.63
N ALA A 198 12.75 2.60 -18.67
CA ALA A 198 12.05 1.38 -18.24
C ALA A 198 11.68 0.45 -19.41
N SER A 199 12.06 0.77 -20.65
CA SER A 199 11.65 0.00 -21.83
C SER A 199 12.22 -1.43 -21.84
N GLY A 200 13.42 -1.62 -21.29
CA GLY A 200 14.05 -2.92 -21.12
C GLY A 200 13.30 -3.83 -20.12
N LEU A 201 12.62 -3.24 -19.13
CA LEU A 201 11.88 -3.99 -18.10
C LEU A 201 10.64 -4.66 -18.67
N ALA A 202 9.93 -4.01 -19.58
CA ALA A 202 8.74 -4.58 -20.20
C ALA A 202 9.01 -5.95 -20.85
N ARG A 203 10.19 -6.10 -21.49
CA ARG A 203 10.60 -7.36 -22.11
C ARG A 203 10.87 -8.50 -21.12
N ALA A 204 11.17 -8.15 -19.87
CA ALA A 204 11.39 -9.14 -18.80
C ALA A 204 10.09 -9.58 -18.12
N VAL A 205 8.97 -8.87 -18.36
CA VAL A 205 7.65 -9.25 -17.85
C VAL A 205 6.99 -10.21 -18.84
N PRO A 206 6.44 -11.36 -18.40
CA PRO A 206 5.80 -12.33 -19.30
C PRO A 206 4.67 -11.75 -20.18
N THR A 207 3.92 -10.76 -19.69
CA THR A 207 2.91 -10.05 -20.51
C THR A 207 3.52 -9.12 -21.56
N GLY A 208 4.83 -8.90 -21.56
CA GLY A 208 5.51 -8.01 -22.50
C GLY A 208 5.30 -6.50 -22.25
N THR A 209 4.59 -6.13 -21.20
CA THR A 209 4.28 -4.74 -20.87
C THR A 209 4.50 -4.46 -19.38
N LEU A 210 4.71 -3.20 -19.04
CA LEU A 210 4.60 -2.75 -17.65
C LEU A 210 3.14 -2.68 -17.24
N GLY A 211 2.86 -2.92 -15.95
CA GLY A 211 1.52 -2.76 -15.40
C GLY A 211 1.10 -1.29 -15.39
N ARG A 212 -0.14 -1.02 -15.71
CA ARG A 212 -0.71 0.33 -15.59
C ARG A 212 -1.13 0.57 -14.14
N PRO A 213 -0.85 1.76 -13.57
CA PRO A 213 -1.28 2.08 -12.20
C PRO A 213 -2.79 1.93 -11.99
N GLU A 214 -3.61 2.23 -13.01
CA GLU A 214 -5.06 2.13 -12.94
C GLU A 214 -5.53 0.69 -12.74
N ASP A 215 -4.92 -0.28 -13.42
CA ASP A 215 -5.26 -1.70 -13.29
C ASP A 215 -4.90 -2.21 -11.88
N PHE A 216 -3.78 -1.73 -11.34
CA PHE A 216 -3.41 -1.99 -9.94
C PHE A 216 -4.41 -1.37 -8.96
N GLY A 217 -4.85 -0.14 -9.23
CA GLY A 217 -5.86 0.57 -8.46
C GLY A 217 -7.18 -0.20 -8.39
N ALA A 218 -7.65 -0.71 -9.54
CA ALA A 218 -8.87 -1.51 -9.63
C ALA A 218 -8.79 -2.81 -8.81
N ALA A 219 -7.64 -3.52 -8.87
CA ALA A 219 -7.42 -4.70 -8.04
C ALA A 219 -7.40 -4.36 -6.54
N GLY A 220 -6.82 -3.21 -6.16
CA GLY A 220 -6.83 -2.71 -4.79
C GLY A 220 -8.25 -2.37 -4.30
N ALA A 221 -9.05 -1.67 -5.10
CA ALA A 221 -10.44 -1.35 -4.79
C ALA A 221 -11.28 -2.63 -4.62
N PHE A 222 -11.09 -3.63 -5.48
CA PHE A 222 -11.76 -4.92 -5.35
C PHE A 222 -11.45 -5.59 -4.00
N LEU A 223 -10.18 -5.64 -3.57
CA LEU A 223 -9.80 -6.22 -2.28
C LEU A 223 -10.37 -5.46 -1.07
N CYS A 224 -10.68 -4.17 -1.24
CA CYS A 224 -11.32 -3.33 -0.23
C CYS A 224 -12.85 -3.40 -0.25
N SER A 225 -13.46 -4.13 -1.18
CA SER A 225 -14.90 -4.16 -1.43
C SER A 225 -15.67 -5.14 -0.54
N ASP A 226 -17.00 -5.06 -0.57
CA ASP A 226 -17.88 -6.06 0.01
C ASP A 226 -17.79 -7.40 -0.74
N ARG A 227 -17.41 -7.39 -2.01
CA ARG A 227 -17.27 -8.60 -2.83
C ARG A 227 -16.07 -9.44 -2.42
N ALA A 228 -15.07 -8.81 -1.78
CA ALA A 228 -13.88 -9.49 -1.25
C ALA A 228 -14.01 -9.92 0.23
N ARG A 229 -15.20 -9.89 0.84
CA ARG A 229 -15.40 -10.19 2.27
C ARG A 229 -14.92 -11.58 2.73
N TYR A 230 -14.76 -12.51 1.80
CA TYR A 230 -14.26 -13.87 2.08
C TYR A 230 -12.80 -14.06 1.66
N ILE A 231 -12.12 -12.95 1.33
CA ILE A 231 -10.69 -12.91 0.99
C ILE A 231 -9.96 -12.19 2.12
N THR A 232 -9.23 -12.94 2.96
CA THR A 232 -8.40 -12.40 4.04
C THR A 232 -7.12 -13.21 4.22
N GLY A 233 -6.05 -12.57 4.65
CA GLY A 233 -4.73 -13.19 4.82
C GLY A 233 -4.06 -13.58 3.50
N THR A 234 -4.50 -13.01 2.36
CA THR A 234 -3.89 -13.25 1.06
C THR A 234 -2.87 -12.18 0.68
N SER A 235 -1.99 -12.55 -0.22
CA SER A 235 -1.03 -11.66 -0.87
C SER A 235 -1.22 -11.78 -2.38
N LEU A 236 -1.99 -10.86 -2.96
CA LEU A 236 -2.30 -10.87 -4.39
C LEU A 236 -1.12 -10.30 -5.19
N LEU A 237 -0.59 -11.08 -6.10
CA LEU A 237 0.38 -10.61 -7.10
C LEU A 237 -0.34 -9.85 -8.22
N VAL A 238 0.19 -8.67 -8.55
CA VAL A 238 -0.20 -7.88 -9.73
C VAL A 238 1.11 -7.52 -10.43
N ASP A 239 1.63 -8.46 -11.22
CA ASP A 239 3.02 -8.46 -11.66
C ASP A 239 3.23 -8.89 -13.12
N GLY A 240 2.15 -9.10 -13.86
CA GLY A 240 2.22 -9.55 -15.26
C GLY A 240 2.84 -10.95 -15.43
N GLY A 241 2.82 -11.77 -14.37
CA GLY A 241 3.41 -13.12 -14.36
C GLY A 241 4.91 -13.14 -14.04
N SER A 242 5.48 -12.08 -13.50
CA SER A 242 6.94 -11.98 -13.23
C SER A 242 7.41 -12.91 -12.11
N TYR A 243 6.53 -13.29 -11.18
CA TYR A 243 6.86 -14.26 -10.15
C TYR A 243 6.97 -15.67 -10.76
N ALA A 244 8.14 -16.28 -10.62
CA ALA A 244 8.45 -17.56 -11.27
C ALA A 244 8.05 -18.81 -10.45
N GLY A 245 7.66 -18.65 -9.19
CA GLY A 245 7.26 -19.77 -8.34
C GLY A 245 5.80 -20.18 -8.52
N LEU A 246 5.46 -21.34 -8.00
CA LEU A 246 4.06 -21.76 -7.87
C LEU A 246 3.35 -20.92 -6.80
N MET A 247 2.05 -20.68 -6.98
CA MET A 247 1.23 -19.82 -6.10
C MET A 247 0.77 -20.61 -4.87
#